data_62d8c9aa32440884d85e1a719605e0ea
#
_entry.id   62d8c9aa32440884d85e1a719605e0ea
#
_cell.length_a   1.000
_cell.length_b   1.000
_cell.length_c   1.000
_cell.angle_alpha   90.00
_cell.angle_beta   90.00
_cell.angle_gamma   90.00
#
_symmetry.space_group_name_H-M   'P 1'
#
loop_
_entity.id
_entity.type
_entity.pdbx_description
1 polymer ?
#
loop_
_entity_poly.entity_id
_entity_poly.type
_entity_poly.pdbx_seq_one_letter_code
_entity_poly.pdbx_strand_id
1 'polypeptide(L)'
;MAIVKSKLLKQLSKNWPNFLQKDLSKFTEIILSEIKQALKRGDRVELRGFGIFSTNIQKARISRNPKTGEKVNTPKKKTIHFKMAKEMFKKLN
;
A
#
# COMPACT_ATOMS: atom_id res chain seq x y z
N MET A 1 15.27 2.85 -8.81
CA MET A 1 15.53 1.60 -8.11
C MET A 1 14.49 1.38 -7.02
N ALA A 2 14.10 0.13 -6.82
CA ALA A 2 13.15 -0.19 -5.76
C ALA A 2 13.90 -0.59 -4.49
N ILE A 3 13.39 -0.13 -3.35
CA ILE A 3 13.85 -0.62 -2.04
C ILE A 3 12.91 -1.74 -1.63
N VAL A 4 13.42 -2.97 -1.60
CA VAL A 4 12.63 -4.11 -1.14
C VAL A 4 12.59 -4.15 0.39
N LYS A 5 11.64 -4.88 0.94
CA LYS A 5 11.39 -4.95 2.38
C LYS A 5 12.62 -5.31 3.20
N SER A 6 13.39 -6.30 2.74
CA SER A 6 14.60 -6.72 3.46
C SER A 6 15.64 -5.60 3.56
N LYS A 7 15.77 -4.80 2.51
CA LYS A 7 16.68 -3.66 2.46
C LYS A 7 16.20 -2.54 3.39
N LEU A 8 14.89 -2.29 3.42
CA LEU A 8 14.30 -1.32 4.32
C LEU A 8 14.54 -1.69 5.79
N LEU A 9 14.38 -2.97 6.12
CA LEU A 9 14.64 -3.48 7.46
C LEU A 9 16.10 -3.34 7.87
N LYS A 10 17.03 -3.54 6.94
CA LYS A 10 18.45 -3.31 7.20
C LYS A 10 18.74 -1.85 7.52
N GLN A 11 18.12 -0.93 6.79
CA GLN A 11 18.25 0.51 7.05
C GLN A 11 17.68 0.89 8.40
N LEU A 12 16.53 0.32 8.78
CA LEU A 12 15.95 0.53 10.10
C LEU A 12 16.88 0.05 11.20
N SER A 13 17.43 -1.14 11.05
CA SER A 13 18.37 -1.72 12.02
C SER A 13 19.63 -0.86 12.17
N LYS A 14 20.13 -0.31 11.08
CA LYS A 14 21.29 0.59 11.09
C LYS A 14 21.02 1.89 11.82
N ASN A 15 19.83 2.47 11.62
CA ASN A 15 19.44 3.75 12.24
C ASN A 15 19.00 3.60 13.68
N TRP A 16 18.53 2.42 14.07
CA TRP A 16 18.10 2.10 15.42
C TRP A 16 18.80 0.85 15.94
N PRO A 17 20.12 0.93 16.21
CA PRO A 17 20.91 -0.25 16.57
C PRO A 17 20.56 -0.83 17.94
N ASN A 18 19.82 -0.09 18.78
CA ASN A 18 19.37 -0.60 20.09
C ASN A 18 18.28 -1.65 19.99
N PHE A 19 17.62 -1.76 18.84
CA PHE A 19 16.58 -2.76 18.60
C PHE A 19 17.16 -3.94 17.83
N LEU A 20 16.75 -5.14 18.21
CA LEU A 20 17.10 -6.33 17.46
C LEU A 20 16.42 -6.30 16.09
N GLN A 21 17.14 -6.73 15.05
CA GLN A 21 16.58 -6.79 13.69
C GLN A 21 15.33 -7.68 13.65
N LYS A 22 15.32 -8.76 14.42
CA LYS A 22 14.16 -9.64 14.57
C LYS A 22 12.93 -8.89 15.06
N ASP A 23 13.10 -8.01 16.05
CA ASP A 23 11.99 -7.25 16.62
C ASP A 23 11.50 -6.17 15.64
N LEU A 24 12.40 -5.50 14.94
CA LEU A 24 12.05 -4.53 13.91
C LEU A 24 11.26 -5.18 12.78
N SER A 25 11.66 -6.38 12.37
CA SER A 25 10.95 -7.15 11.37
C SER A 25 9.53 -7.50 11.83
N LYS A 26 9.39 -7.93 13.08
CA LYS A 26 8.11 -8.28 13.67
C LYS A 26 7.17 -7.05 13.77
N PHE A 27 7.69 -5.92 14.23
CA PHE A 27 6.91 -4.68 14.31
C PHE A 27 6.43 -4.23 12.95
N THR A 28 7.28 -4.30 11.93
CA THR A 28 6.93 -3.95 10.56
C THR A 28 5.82 -4.84 10.03
N GLU A 29 5.90 -6.15 10.27
CA GLU A 29 4.85 -7.10 9.87
C GLU A 29 3.50 -6.79 10.54
N ILE A 30 3.53 -6.47 11.83
CA ILE A 30 2.32 -6.12 12.57
C ILE A 30 1.68 -4.87 11.99
N ILE A 31 2.46 -3.82 11.74
CA ILE A 31 1.96 -2.55 11.20
C ILE A 31 1.34 -2.78 9.82
N LEU A 32 2.05 -3.47 8.92
CA LEU A 32 1.56 -3.73 7.57
C LEU A 32 0.31 -4.61 7.60
N SER A 33 0.25 -5.59 8.50
CA SER A 33 -0.91 -6.45 8.66
C SER A 33 -2.15 -5.66 9.10
N GLU A 34 -1.99 -4.75 10.05
CA GLU A 34 -3.09 -3.89 10.51
C GLU A 34 -3.62 -2.99 9.39
N ILE A 35 -2.73 -2.43 8.59
CA ILE A 35 -3.12 -1.61 7.43
C ILE A 35 -3.90 -2.46 6.43
N LYS A 36 -3.43 -3.67 6.11
CA LYS A 36 -4.11 -4.59 5.20
C LYS A 36 -5.52 -4.93 5.69
N GLN A 37 -5.65 -5.24 6.99
CA GLN A 37 -6.94 -5.61 7.56
C GLN A 37 -7.93 -4.43 7.53
N ALA A 38 -7.47 -3.23 7.84
CA ALA A 38 -8.29 -2.03 7.78
C ALA A 38 -8.82 -1.79 6.37
N LEU A 39 -7.94 -1.87 5.37
CA LEU A 39 -8.31 -1.67 3.97
C LEU A 39 -9.24 -2.78 3.47
N LYS A 40 -9.05 -4.01 3.94
CA LYS A 40 -9.94 -5.12 3.60
C LYS A 40 -11.36 -4.88 4.11
N ARG A 41 -11.52 -4.28 5.29
CA ARG A 41 -12.83 -3.91 5.83
C ARG A 41 -13.45 -2.71 5.13
N GLY A 42 -12.70 -1.98 4.30
CA GLY A 42 -13.15 -0.76 3.65
C GLY A 42 -12.87 0.51 4.43
N ASP A 43 -12.09 0.42 5.50
CA ASP A 43 -11.70 1.59 6.29
C ASP A 43 -10.63 2.41 5.57
N ARG A 44 -10.61 3.71 5.82
CA ARG A 44 -9.51 4.57 5.39
C ARG A 44 -8.40 4.51 6.42
N VAL A 45 -7.16 4.52 5.96
CA VAL A 45 -5.99 4.59 6.84
C VAL A 45 -5.32 5.95 6.61
N GLU A 46 -5.43 6.82 7.59
CA GLU A 46 -4.85 8.16 7.53
C GLU A 46 -3.56 8.19 8.34
N LEU A 47 -2.44 8.42 7.66
CA LEU A 47 -1.13 8.56 8.29
C LEU A 47 -0.72 10.03 8.18
N ARG A 48 -0.92 10.78 9.24
CA ARG A 48 -0.67 12.23 9.27
C ARG A 48 0.76 12.52 8.83
N GLY A 49 0.91 13.47 7.90
CA GLY A 49 2.21 13.83 7.34
C GLY A 49 2.70 12.92 6.22
N PHE A 50 2.07 11.76 6.02
CA PHE A 50 2.44 10.81 4.99
C PHE A 50 1.39 10.73 3.88
N GLY A 51 0.17 10.35 4.22
CA GLY A 51 -0.90 10.24 3.24
C GLY A 51 -2.07 9.44 3.74
N ILE A 52 -2.99 9.19 2.82
CA ILE A 52 -4.24 8.48 3.09
C ILE A 52 -4.37 7.32 2.12
N PHE A 53 -4.56 6.11 2.65
CA PHE A 53 -4.93 4.94 1.87
C PHE A 53 -6.44 4.76 1.94
N SER A 54 -7.08 4.54 0.81
CA SER A 54 -8.51 4.28 0.74
C SER A 54 -8.79 3.16 -0.25
N THR A 55 -9.93 2.51 -0.08
CA THR A 55 -10.35 1.43 -0.95
C THR A 55 -11.40 1.94 -1.93
N ASN A 56 -11.15 1.69 -3.21
CA ASN A 56 -12.12 1.95 -4.28
C ASN A 56 -12.67 0.64 -4.79
N ILE A 57 -13.98 0.62 -5.04
CA ILE A 57 -14.63 -0.54 -5.63
C ILE A 57 -14.86 -0.25 -7.10
N GLN A 58 -14.22 -1.03 -7.97
CA GLN A 58 -14.48 -0.98 -9.40
C GLN A 58 -15.66 -1.90 -9.70
N LYS A 59 -16.69 -1.34 -10.34
CA LYS A 59 -17.88 -2.11 -10.73
C LYS A 59 -17.51 -3.15 -11.79
N ALA A 60 -18.23 -4.26 -11.78
CA ALA A 60 -18.13 -5.23 -12.87
C ALA A 60 -18.47 -4.55 -14.19
N ARG A 61 -17.72 -4.86 -15.22
CA ARG A 61 -17.91 -4.27 -16.55
C ARG A 61 -17.65 -5.30 -17.63
N ILE A 62 -18.22 -5.07 -18.81
CA ILE A 62 -17.94 -5.85 -20.01
C ILE A 62 -17.02 -5.00 -20.88
N SER A 63 -15.84 -5.52 -21.19
CA SER A 63 -14.90 -4.88 -22.09
C SER A 63 -14.64 -5.79 -23.28
N ARG A 64 -14.06 -5.24 -24.35
CA ARG A 64 -13.70 -6.03 -25.54
C ARG A 64 -12.21 -6.24 -25.59
N ASN A 65 -11.80 -7.46 -25.93
CA ASN A 65 -10.41 -7.75 -26.20
C ASN A 65 -10.01 -7.05 -27.53
N PRO A 66 -9.04 -6.14 -27.53
CA PRO A 66 -8.67 -5.40 -28.74
C PRO A 66 -8.09 -6.29 -29.82
N LYS A 67 -7.59 -7.49 -29.51
CA LYS A 67 -7.01 -8.41 -30.49
C LYS A 67 -8.06 -9.29 -31.17
N THR A 68 -9.06 -9.75 -30.43
CA THR A 68 -10.05 -10.72 -30.93
C THR A 68 -11.44 -10.13 -31.10
N GLY A 69 -11.71 -8.96 -30.48
CA GLY A 69 -13.03 -8.36 -30.47
C GLY A 69 -14.02 -9.06 -29.54
N GLU A 70 -13.59 -10.09 -28.82
CA GLU A 70 -14.46 -10.82 -27.91
C GLU A 70 -14.78 -10.00 -26.67
N LYS A 71 -16.00 -10.18 -26.15
CA LYS A 71 -16.44 -9.57 -24.90
C LYS A 71 -15.76 -10.27 -23.74
N VAL A 72 -15.14 -9.49 -22.85
CA VAL A 72 -14.50 -9.99 -21.63
C VAL A 72 -15.25 -9.45 -20.43
N ASN A 73 -15.73 -10.33 -19.56
CA ASN A 73 -16.37 -9.95 -18.32
C ASN A 73 -15.29 -9.63 -17.28
N THR A 74 -15.27 -8.38 -16.84
CA THR A 74 -14.38 -7.96 -15.74
C THR A 74 -15.20 -7.94 -14.46
N PRO A 75 -14.90 -8.83 -13.48
CA PRO A 75 -15.66 -8.87 -12.24
C PRO A 75 -15.39 -7.64 -11.39
N LYS A 76 -16.32 -7.36 -10.46
CA LYS A 76 -16.15 -6.34 -9.44
C LYS A 76 -14.91 -6.63 -8.61
N LYS A 77 -14.07 -5.61 -8.40
CA LYS A 77 -12.86 -5.77 -7.60
C LYS A 77 -12.59 -4.52 -6.77
N LYS A 78 -11.84 -4.72 -5.68
CA LYS A 78 -11.37 -3.63 -4.83
C LYS A 78 -9.96 -3.24 -5.24
N THR A 79 -9.71 -1.94 -5.30
CA THR A 79 -8.38 -1.39 -5.54
C THR A 79 -8.05 -0.38 -4.46
N ILE A 80 -6.77 -0.11 -4.27
CA ILE A 80 -6.31 0.84 -3.26
C ILE A 80 -5.91 2.13 -3.95
N HIS A 81 -6.37 3.24 -3.40
CA HIS A 81 -5.99 4.57 -3.81
C HIS A 81 -5.17 5.23 -2.71
N PHE A 82 -4.02 5.78 -3.06
CA PHE A 82 -3.17 6.52 -2.13
C PHE A 82 -3.14 7.99 -2.50
N LYS A 83 -3.46 8.85 -1.51
CA LYS A 83 -3.35 10.30 -1.66
C LYS A 83 -2.24 10.81 -0.75
N MET A 84 -1.23 11.42 -1.35
CA MET A 84 -0.09 11.96 -0.62
C MET A 84 -0.48 13.18 0.21
N ALA A 85 0.04 13.27 1.45
CA ALA A 85 -0.14 14.45 2.29
C ALA A 85 0.65 15.63 1.75
N LYS A 86 0.15 16.84 1.97
CA LYS A 86 0.83 18.09 1.55
C LYS A 86 2.24 18.20 2.13
N GLU A 87 2.41 17.79 3.38
CA GLU A 87 3.71 17.82 4.06
C GLU A 87 4.73 16.93 3.37
N MET A 88 4.30 15.74 2.94
CA MET A 88 5.16 14.82 2.21
C MET A 88 5.50 15.37 0.83
N PHE A 89 4.53 15.95 0.14
CA PHE A 89 4.74 16.59 -1.15
C PHE A 89 5.81 17.69 -1.07
N LYS A 90 5.73 18.53 -0.03
CA LYS A 90 6.71 19.59 0.20
C LYS A 90 8.12 19.05 0.44
N LYS A 91 8.24 17.92 1.15
CA LYS A 91 9.54 17.30 1.39
C LYS A 91 10.16 16.69 0.15
N LEU A 92 9.33 16.23 -0.80
CA LEU A 92 9.81 15.65 -2.06
C LEU A 92 10.21 16.73 -3.07
N ASN A 93 9.65 17.90 -2.97
CA ASN A 93 9.87 19.03 -3.88
C ASN A 93 10.39 20.23 -3.11
#